data_656816025027b1001368f7befc009df5
#
_entry.id   656816025027b1001368f7befc009df5
#
_cell.length_a   1.000
_cell.length_b   1.000
_cell.length_c   1.000
_cell.angle_alpha   90.00
_cell.angle_beta   90.00
_cell.angle_gamma   90.00
#
_symmetry.space_group_name_H-M   'P 1'
#
loop_
_entity.id
_entity.type
_entity.pdbx_description
1 polymer ?
#
loop_
_entity_poly.entity_id
_entity_poly.type
_entity_poly.pdbx_seq_one_letter_code
_entity_poly.pdbx_strand_id
1 'polypeptide(L)'
;MFFSPRRRHLFVVLTVMLGGALAFGTVGTAVAAPPPVPVLPALPGVTTPPLPTNIGPSVSDPGSLYRHPADLASMAPGDVIRAVKRPNPFRTIPSEAWQIAFRTNNSHGKPMVGVTMVLVPFNHRADIPVLSYQMIINAMGMRCQPSQSVYTTTDWIASPVDPWGFNFALARGWGIAIPDHLGEKTAYAAVRMSGQVVLDGIRATTRFSPLRLRKSKFALSGYSGGGMATGAASTLQATYAPEVNIVGSVWGGVPTNLTQMAEVIGTDNSHPAFGLAMAASLGLEREYPKELPISSHLNWLGLQTRAQMANACTNEILAVGFGKSAQMVAKNFDMLNAPETRKVLALNSIASMPEIAKAPVFEFHSPTDPLISVKSLDATMKRYCRAGTKVYQLSTPAPEHLSAAAVGFFPAYEWMADRFAGKPVPSNCRG
;
A
#
# COMPACT_ATOMS: atom_id res chain seq x y z
N MET A 1 -42.40 -23.25 -22.72
CA MET A 1 -41.43 -23.88 -21.76
C MET A 1 -40.04 -23.80 -22.40
N PHE A 2 -39.27 -22.77 -22.10
CA PHE A 2 -37.87 -22.66 -22.54
C PHE A 2 -37.02 -22.35 -21.32
N PHE A 3 -36.21 -23.33 -20.90
CA PHE A 3 -35.23 -23.15 -19.84
C PHE A 3 -33.94 -22.59 -20.45
N SER A 4 -33.50 -21.44 -19.96
CA SER A 4 -32.26 -20.74 -20.33
C SER A 4 -31.04 -21.40 -19.70
N PRO A 5 -29.89 -21.62 -20.43
CA PRO A 5 -28.72 -22.38 -19.95
C PRO A 5 -27.68 -21.48 -19.24
N ARG A 6 -28.06 -20.41 -18.54
CA ARG A 6 -27.07 -19.44 -17.96
C ARG A 6 -26.65 -19.66 -16.50
N ARG A 7 -26.99 -20.78 -15.88
CA ARG A 7 -26.65 -21.02 -14.44
C ARG A 7 -25.58 -22.07 -14.13
N ARG A 8 -24.90 -22.66 -15.13
CA ARG A 8 -23.94 -23.75 -14.87
C ARG A 8 -22.46 -23.36 -14.78
N HIS A 9 -22.07 -22.12 -15.11
CA HIS A 9 -20.65 -21.72 -15.07
C HIS A 9 -20.21 -21.03 -13.76
N LEU A 10 -21.13 -20.76 -12.83
CA LEU A 10 -20.80 -20.04 -11.58
C LEU A 10 -20.31 -20.99 -10.46
N PHE A 11 -20.55 -22.29 -10.56
CA PHE A 11 -20.22 -23.26 -9.50
C PHE A 11 -18.81 -23.89 -9.61
N VAL A 12 -18.17 -23.82 -10.77
CA VAL A 12 -16.84 -24.45 -10.98
C VAL A 12 -15.69 -23.58 -10.49
N VAL A 13 -15.88 -22.25 -10.43
CA VAL A 13 -14.81 -21.32 -9.99
C VAL A 13 -14.66 -21.28 -8.47
N LEU A 14 -15.72 -21.63 -7.71
CA LEU A 14 -15.67 -21.55 -6.23
C LEU A 14 -14.92 -22.75 -5.61
N THR A 15 -14.80 -23.87 -6.30
CA THR A 15 -14.21 -25.11 -5.74
C THR A 15 -12.67 -25.10 -5.79
N VAL A 16 -12.05 -24.30 -6.64
CA VAL A 16 -10.58 -24.23 -6.73
C VAL A 16 -9.98 -23.24 -5.71
N MET A 17 -10.77 -22.28 -5.23
CA MET A 17 -10.32 -21.30 -4.21
C MET A 17 -10.39 -21.85 -2.77
N LEU A 18 -11.17 -22.89 -2.50
CA LEU A 18 -11.29 -23.51 -1.17
C LEU A 18 -10.21 -24.56 -0.86
N GLY A 19 -9.47 -25.00 -1.86
CA GLY A 19 -8.42 -26.02 -1.69
C GLY A 19 -7.13 -25.53 -1.06
N GLY A 20 -6.89 -24.21 -1.03
CA GLY A 20 -5.66 -23.62 -0.47
C GLY A 20 -5.76 -23.18 1.00
N ALA A 21 -6.96 -23.10 1.56
CA ALA A 21 -7.19 -22.59 2.92
C ALA A 21 -7.29 -23.66 4.01
N LEU A 22 -7.20 -24.96 3.67
CA LEU A 22 -7.45 -26.05 4.61
C LEU A 22 -6.19 -26.66 5.25
N ALA A 23 -5.03 -26.03 5.16
CA ALA A 23 -3.79 -26.54 5.76
C ALA A 23 -3.44 -25.94 7.14
N PHE A 24 -4.28 -25.12 7.73
CA PHE A 24 -4.10 -24.68 9.14
C PHE A 24 -5.17 -25.34 10.01
N GLY A 25 -5.02 -26.65 10.19
CA GLY A 25 -5.79 -27.39 11.16
C GLY A 25 -5.54 -26.88 12.57
N THR A 26 -6.61 -26.69 13.31
CA THR A 26 -6.62 -26.44 14.75
C THR A 26 -5.92 -27.59 15.49
N VAL A 27 -4.65 -27.42 15.82
CA VAL A 27 -4.00 -28.21 16.87
C VAL A 27 -3.91 -27.31 18.08
N GLY A 28 -4.91 -27.42 18.93
CA GLY A 28 -4.89 -26.88 20.29
C GLY A 28 -3.90 -27.68 21.13
N THR A 29 -2.61 -27.37 21.03
CA THR A 29 -1.62 -27.69 22.05
C THR A 29 -1.06 -26.37 22.57
N ALA A 30 -1.21 -26.15 23.87
CA ALA A 30 -0.52 -25.08 24.56
C ALA A 30 0.98 -25.25 24.32
N VAL A 31 1.53 -24.51 23.37
CA VAL A 31 2.98 -24.42 23.18
C VAL A 31 3.49 -23.59 24.33
N ALA A 32 4.24 -24.22 25.23
CA ALA A 32 4.97 -23.51 26.28
C ALA A 32 5.81 -22.42 25.62
N ALA A 33 5.80 -21.20 26.22
CA ALA A 33 6.64 -20.11 25.76
C ALA A 33 8.08 -20.59 25.65
N PRO A 34 8.79 -20.31 24.54
CA PRO A 34 10.19 -20.66 24.41
C PRO A 34 10.97 -19.98 25.56
N PRO A 35 11.96 -20.66 26.14
CA PRO A 35 12.78 -20.06 27.18
C PRO A 35 13.43 -18.76 26.64
N PRO A 36 13.61 -17.75 27.51
CA PRO A 36 14.26 -16.50 27.09
C PRO A 36 15.64 -16.84 26.50
N VAL A 37 15.85 -16.38 25.24
CA VAL A 37 17.15 -16.53 24.57
C VAL A 37 18.17 -15.77 25.41
N PRO A 38 19.27 -16.41 25.85
CA PRO A 38 20.29 -15.71 26.62
C PRO A 38 20.83 -14.53 25.82
N VAL A 39 20.75 -13.33 26.36
CA VAL A 39 21.38 -12.14 25.82
C VAL A 39 22.88 -12.36 25.94
N LEU A 40 23.54 -12.79 24.86
CA LEU A 40 24.98 -12.85 24.83
C LEU A 40 25.53 -11.42 24.99
N PRO A 41 26.45 -11.19 25.96
CA PRO A 41 27.06 -9.88 26.09
C PRO A 41 27.79 -9.52 24.80
N ALA A 42 27.70 -8.24 24.40
CA ALA A 42 28.43 -7.74 23.23
C ALA A 42 29.92 -8.05 23.42
N LEU A 43 30.48 -8.81 22.50
CA LEU A 43 31.92 -9.10 22.53
C LEU A 43 32.69 -7.78 22.35
N PRO A 44 33.61 -7.43 23.25
CA PRO A 44 34.43 -6.24 23.13
C PRO A 44 35.24 -6.32 21.82
N GLY A 45 35.16 -5.27 20.98
CA GLY A 45 35.97 -5.18 19.76
C GLY A 45 35.26 -5.62 18.46
N VAL A 46 34.04 -6.12 18.48
CA VAL A 46 33.28 -6.36 17.24
C VAL A 46 32.64 -5.05 16.82
N THR A 47 33.30 -4.33 15.92
CA THR A 47 32.68 -3.21 15.20
C THR A 47 31.60 -3.78 14.29
N THR A 48 30.34 -3.46 14.56
CA THR A 48 29.24 -3.77 13.64
C THR A 48 29.53 -3.08 12.30
N PRO A 49 29.58 -3.80 11.18
CA PRO A 49 29.82 -3.14 9.90
C PRO A 49 28.73 -2.08 9.66
N PRO A 50 29.05 -0.93 9.07
CA PRO A 50 28.07 0.09 8.78
C PRO A 50 26.97 -0.55 7.94
N LEU A 51 25.71 -0.35 8.36
CA LEU A 51 24.56 -0.86 7.62
C LEU A 51 24.48 -0.13 6.29
N PRO A 52 24.22 -0.87 5.19
CA PRO A 52 24.11 -0.24 3.89
C PRO A 52 23.05 0.85 3.94
N THR A 53 23.43 2.09 3.70
CA THR A 53 22.55 3.26 3.71
C THR A 53 21.78 3.41 2.39
N ASN A 54 22.19 2.68 1.35
CA ASN A 54 21.62 2.78 0.01
C ASN A 54 21.31 1.37 -0.54
N ILE A 55 20.05 1.02 -0.62
CA ILE A 55 19.58 -0.34 -0.84
C ILE A 55 18.56 -0.38 -1.96
N GLY A 56 18.91 0.20 -3.06
CA GLY A 56 18.12 0.15 -4.28
C GLY A 56 19.01 0.31 -5.51
N PRO A 57 18.45 0.13 -6.72
CA PRO A 57 19.16 0.58 -7.90
C PRO A 57 19.52 2.04 -7.68
N SER A 58 20.78 2.36 -7.86
CA SER A 58 21.29 3.71 -7.67
C SER A 58 20.40 4.69 -8.45
N VAL A 59 19.82 5.68 -7.77
CA VAL A 59 19.10 6.77 -8.45
C VAL A 59 19.99 7.52 -9.44
N SER A 60 21.29 7.33 -9.36
CA SER A 60 22.29 7.85 -10.31
C SER A 60 22.51 6.96 -11.53
N ASP A 61 21.97 5.73 -11.57
CA ASP A 61 22.05 4.87 -12.76
C ASP A 61 21.46 5.61 -13.97
N PRO A 62 22.22 5.81 -15.06
CA PRO A 62 21.74 6.49 -16.27
C PRO A 62 20.49 5.87 -16.89
N GLY A 63 20.29 4.56 -16.73
CA GLY A 63 19.09 3.84 -17.16
C GLY A 63 17.93 3.88 -16.17
N SER A 64 18.14 4.37 -14.98
CA SER A 64 17.12 4.39 -13.94
C SER A 64 16.01 5.40 -14.23
N LEU A 65 14.76 4.96 -14.08
CA LEU A 65 13.60 5.87 -14.07
C LEU A 65 13.67 6.87 -12.91
N TYR A 66 14.31 6.51 -11.82
CA TYR A 66 14.47 7.33 -10.62
C TYR A 66 15.62 8.34 -10.69
N ARG A 67 16.35 8.43 -11.81
CA ARG A 67 17.40 9.42 -11.94
C ARG A 67 16.84 10.84 -11.90
N HIS A 68 17.37 11.67 -11.01
CA HIS A 68 16.99 13.07 -10.87
C HIS A 68 17.47 13.88 -12.08
N PRO A 69 16.58 14.64 -12.75
CA PRO A 69 17.00 15.66 -13.70
C PRO A 69 17.59 16.86 -12.96
N ALA A 70 18.42 17.64 -13.64
CA ALA A 70 19.09 18.78 -13.02
C ALA A 70 18.11 19.87 -12.54
N ASP A 71 16.97 19.99 -13.20
CA ASP A 71 15.92 20.98 -12.94
C ASP A 71 14.77 20.46 -12.06
N LEU A 72 14.92 19.30 -11.42
CA LEU A 72 13.87 18.66 -10.61
C LEU A 72 13.20 19.62 -9.61
N ALA A 73 13.99 20.53 -9.02
CA ALA A 73 13.50 21.47 -8.01
C ALA A 73 12.53 22.51 -8.58
N SER A 74 12.66 22.87 -9.86
CA SER A 74 11.78 23.84 -10.53
C SER A 74 10.52 23.23 -11.14
N MET A 75 10.46 21.90 -11.25
CA MET A 75 9.31 21.19 -11.80
C MET A 75 8.13 21.20 -10.81
N ALA A 76 6.91 21.22 -11.34
CA ALA A 76 5.70 21.12 -10.54
C ALA A 76 5.35 19.64 -10.21
N PRO A 77 4.66 19.36 -9.08
CA PRO A 77 4.15 18.03 -8.77
C PRO A 77 3.34 17.43 -9.93
N GLY A 78 3.70 16.21 -10.35
CA GLY A 78 3.10 15.50 -11.47
C GLY A 78 3.66 15.88 -12.85
N ASP A 79 4.69 16.73 -12.94
CA ASP A 79 5.37 16.95 -14.21
C ASP A 79 6.12 15.69 -14.64
N VAL A 80 5.93 15.33 -15.92
CA VAL A 80 6.56 14.12 -16.49
C VAL A 80 8.03 14.39 -16.77
N ILE A 81 8.90 13.58 -16.17
CA ILE A 81 10.36 13.65 -16.34
C ILE A 81 10.78 12.82 -17.56
N ARG A 82 10.31 11.57 -17.60
CA ARG A 82 10.55 10.63 -18.70
C ARG A 82 9.49 9.54 -18.72
N ALA A 83 9.32 8.91 -19.87
CA ALA A 83 8.42 7.78 -19.99
C ALA A 83 9.05 6.71 -20.90
N VAL A 84 8.81 5.44 -20.58
CA VAL A 84 9.30 4.29 -21.32
C VAL A 84 8.14 3.35 -21.60
N LYS A 85 7.95 2.97 -22.87
CA LYS A 85 6.99 1.93 -23.23
C LYS A 85 7.55 0.56 -22.86
N ARG A 86 6.73 -0.26 -22.21
CA ARG A 86 7.10 -1.59 -21.73
C ARG A 86 6.17 -2.66 -22.30
N PRO A 87 6.60 -3.92 -22.38
CA PRO A 87 5.67 -5.02 -22.60
C PRO A 87 4.57 -5.03 -21.52
N ASN A 88 3.33 -5.41 -21.88
CA ASN A 88 2.30 -5.63 -20.88
C ASN A 88 2.68 -6.85 -20.01
N PRO A 89 2.88 -6.69 -18.68
CA PRO A 89 3.30 -7.80 -17.83
C PRO A 89 2.18 -8.83 -17.60
N PHE A 90 0.91 -8.44 -17.74
CA PHE A 90 -0.24 -9.28 -17.41
C PHE A 90 -0.77 -10.12 -18.58
N ARG A 91 -0.36 -9.87 -19.80
CA ARG A 91 -0.56 -10.63 -21.05
C ARG A 91 -1.98 -11.12 -21.41
N THR A 92 -2.99 -10.94 -20.55
CA THR A 92 -4.33 -11.52 -20.72
C THR A 92 -5.26 -10.64 -21.54
N ILE A 93 -5.19 -9.30 -21.37
CA ILE A 93 -5.95 -8.35 -22.17
C ILE A 93 -4.96 -7.50 -22.97
N PRO A 94 -5.10 -7.43 -24.32
CA PRO A 94 -4.23 -6.61 -25.16
C PRO A 94 -4.25 -5.14 -24.74
N SER A 95 -3.11 -4.64 -24.25
CA SER A 95 -2.97 -3.27 -23.75
C SER A 95 -1.56 -2.73 -23.93
N GLU A 96 -1.45 -1.41 -24.03
CA GLU A 96 -0.18 -0.71 -23.92
C GLU A 96 0.20 -0.52 -22.46
N ALA A 97 1.49 -0.67 -22.16
CA ALA A 97 2.05 -0.40 -20.85
C ALA A 97 3.14 0.66 -20.95
N TRP A 98 3.10 1.63 -20.04
CA TRP A 98 4.07 2.70 -19.92
C TRP A 98 4.55 2.81 -18.48
N GLN A 99 5.84 3.05 -18.30
CA GLN A 99 6.42 3.49 -17.04
C GLN A 99 6.72 4.98 -17.17
N ILE A 100 6.17 5.79 -16.27
CA ILE A 100 6.26 7.25 -16.30
C ILE A 100 6.92 7.70 -15.01
N ALA A 101 8.12 8.28 -15.13
CA ALA A 101 8.78 8.99 -14.04
C ALA A 101 8.27 10.43 -13.99
N PHE A 102 7.97 10.91 -12.79
CA PHE A 102 7.39 12.22 -12.58
C PHE A 102 7.96 12.88 -11.30
N ARG A 103 7.83 14.19 -11.23
CA ARG A 103 8.20 14.95 -10.05
C ARG A 103 7.13 14.83 -8.99
N THR A 104 7.53 14.53 -7.73
CA THR A 104 6.68 14.50 -6.55
C THR A 104 7.44 15.04 -5.32
N ASN A 105 6.87 14.94 -4.12
CA ASN A 105 7.48 15.38 -2.88
C ASN A 105 7.73 14.21 -1.92
N ASN A 106 8.83 14.29 -1.17
CA ASN A 106 9.06 13.44 -0.01
C ASN A 106 8.25 13.93 1.21
N SER A 107 8.38 13.25 2.35
CA SER A 107 7.66 13.58 3.59
C SER A 107 7.95 14.98 4.16
N HIS A 108 9.02 15.61 3.71
CA HIS A 108 9.44 16.97 4.10
C HIS A 108 9.15 18.03 3.03
N GLY A 109 8.36 17.70 2.01
CA GLY A 109 8.02 18.60 0.92
C GLY A 109 9.16 18.86 -0.07
N LYS A 110 10.29 18.14 0.04
CA LYS A 110 11.40 18.27 -0.91
C LYS A 110 11.12 17.51 -2.20
N PRO A 111 11.51 18.04 -3.36
CA PRO A 111 11.35 17.36 -4.64
C PRO A 111 12.03 16.00 -4.67
N MET A 112 11.32 15.01 -5.21
CA MET A 112 11.83 13.67 -5.49
C MET A 112 11.19 13.13 -6.77
N VAL A 113 11.72 12.01 -7.28
CA VAL A 113 11.17 11.30 -8.43
C VAL A 113 10.21 10.21 -7.96
N GLY A 114 8.98 10.23 -8.47
CA GLY A 114 8.04 9.12 -8.39
C GLY A 114 7.96 8.38 -9.72
N VAL A 115 7.48 7.15 -9.69
CA VAL A 115 7.21 6.35 -10.89
C VAL A 115 5.80 5.79 -10.82
N THR A 116 5.09 5.78 -11.94
CA THR A 116 3.82 5.06 -12.09
C THR A 116 3.86 4.21 -13.34
N MET A 117 3.32 2.99 -13.26
CA MET A 117 3.03 2.19 -14.44
C MET A 117 1.60 2.48 -14.88
N VAL A 118 1.39 2.67 -16.19
CA VAL A 118 0.06 2.91 -16.74
C VAL A 118 -0.21 1.91 -17.86
N LEU A 119 -1.37 1.23 -17.76
CA LEU A 119 -1.88 0.34 -18.79
C LEU A 119 -3.14 0.94 -19.38
N VAL A 120 -3.25 0.90 -20.71
CA VAL A 120 -4.46 1.29 -21.44
C VAL A 120 -4.79 0.26 -22.51
N PRO A 121 -6.07 -0.10 -22.73
CA PRO A 121 -6.45 -1.00 -23.81
C PRO A 121 -5.99 -0.47 -25.15
N PHE A 122 -5.59 -1.35 -26.07
CA PHE A 122 -5.28 -0.91 -27.46
C PHE A 122 -6.46 -0.18 -28.07
N ASN A 123 -6.17 0.86 -28.85
CA ASN A 123 -7.18 1.65 -29.56
C ASN A 123 -8.26 2.28 -28.65
N HIS A 124 -7.95 2.50 -27.36
CA HIS A 124 -8.88 3.15 -26.45
C HIS A 124 -9.26 4.56 -26.93
N ARG A 125 -10.48 4.98 -26.60
CA ARG A 125 -10.93 6.36 -26.81
C ARG A 125 -10.22 7.29 -25.83
N ALA A 126 -10.19 8.59 -26.15
CA ALA A 126 -9.71 9.58 -25.20
C ALA A 126 -10.55 9.57 -23.92
N ASP A 127 -9.90 9.92 -22.81
CA ASP A 127 -10.53 10.15 -21.51
C ASP A 127 -11.35 8.97 -20.97
N ILE A 128 -10.92 7.73 -21.26
CA ILE A 128 -11.50 6.53 -20.62
C ILE A 128 -11.39 6.62 -19.10
N PRO A 129 -12.28 5.95 -18.33
CA PRO A 129 -12.11 5.79 -16.89
C PRO A 129 -10.77 5.15 -16.53
N VAL A 130 -10.16 5.56 -15.43
CA VAL A 130 -8.87 5.03 -14.97
C VAL A 130 -8.97 4.58 -13.53
N LEU A 131 -8.60 3.34 -13.27
CA LEU A 131 -8.37 2.82 -11.95
C LEU A 131 -6.93 3.18 -11.51
N SER A 132 -6.79 4.04 -10.50
CA SER A 132 -5.52 4.20 -9.80
C SER A 132 -5.47 3.14 -8.70
N TYR A 133 -4.62 2.13 -8.91
CA TYR A 133 -4.54 0.94 -8.05
C TYR A 133 -3.24 0.93 -7.25
N GLN A 134 -3.36 0.94 -5.93
CA GLN A 134 -2.24 0.87 -5.02
C GLN A 134 -2.06 -0.60 -4.59
N MET A 135 -1.07 -1.26 -5.18
CA MET A 135 -0.74 -2.65 -4.86
C MET A 135 -0.35 -2.80 -3.38
N ILE A 136 -0.56 -3.98 -2.82
CA ILE A 136 -0.03 -4.32 -1.50
C ILE A 136 1.49 -4.37 -1.60
N ILE A 137 2.16 -3.35 -1.08
CA ILE A 137 3.61 -3.30 -1.00
C ILE A 137 3.98 -2.97 0.43
N ASN A 138 4.49 -3.95 1.17
CA ASN A 138 4.98 -3.80 2.53
C ASN A 138 6.48 -4.07 2.50
N ALA A 139 7.25 -3.23 1.80
CA ALA A 139 8.59 -3.55 1.37
C ALA A 139 9.60 -2.48 1.74
N MET A 140 10.86 -2.89 1.78
CA MET A 140 12.03 -2.04 2.02
C MET A 140 12.94 -1.94 0.78
N GLY A 141 12.72 -2.78 -0.25
CA GLY A 141 13.52 -2.85 -1.46
C GLY A 141 12.85 -2.18 -2.65
N MET A 142 13.62 -1.40 -3.41
CA MET A 142 13.15 -0.77 -4.66
C MET A 142 12.68 -1.83 -5.68
N ARG A 143 13.31 -3.01 -5.71
CA ARG A 143 12.92 -4.14 -6.58
C ARG A 143 11.50 -4.65 -6.33
N CYS A 144 10.93 -4.32 -5.18
CA CYS A 144 9.59 -4.75 -4.77
C CYS A 144 8.50 -3.77 -5.22
N GLN A 145 8.87 -2.58 -5.69
CA GLN A 145 7.92 -1.59 -6.20
C GLN A 145 7.24 -2.09 -7.49
N PRO A 146 5.98 -1.74 -7.75
CA PRO A 146 5.21 -2.23 -8.89
C PRO A 146 5.92 -2.09 -10.23
N SER A 147 6.59 -0.97 -10.49
CA SER A 147 7.33 -0.75 -11.74
C SER A 147 8.42 -1.79 -12.00
N GLN A 148 8.86 -2.53 -10.96
CA GLN A 148 9.87 -3.58 -11.04
C GLN A 148 9.26 -4.96 -10.81
N SER A 149 8.50 -5.13 -9.73
CA SER A 149 8.03 -6.43 -9.26
C SER A 149 7.08 -7.13 -10.23
N VAL A 150 6.24 -6.40 -10.97
CA VAL A 150 5.33 -6.99 -11.97
C VAL A 150 6.05 -7.69 -13.13
N TYR A 151 7.34 -7.39 -13.33
CA TYR A 151 8.17 -8.04 -14.35
C TYR A 151 9.05 -9.17 -13.79
N THR A 152 9.14 -9.34 -12.48
CA THR A 152 10.11 -10.23 -11.83
C THR A 152 9.48 -11.31 -10.97
N THR A 153 8.18 -11.28 -10.70
CA THR A 153 7.42 -12.26 -9.87
C THR A 153 7.97 -12.48 -8.46
N THR A 154 8.60 -11.47 -7.86
CA THR A 154 9.36 -11.64 -6.62
C THR A 154 8.54 -11.55 -5.33
N ASP A 155 7.28 -11.12 -5.36
CA ASP A 155 6.47 -10.95 -4.15
C ASP A 155 5.08 -11.61 -4.26
N TRP A 156 5.01 -12.87 -3.85
CA TRP A 156 3.84 -13.74 -4.01
C TRP A 156 2.63 -13.35 -3.15
N ILE A 157 2.84 -12.85 -1.93
CA ILE A 157 1.74 -12.53 -1.00
C ILE A 157 1.04 -11.25 -1.42
N ALA A 158 1.76 -10.35 -2.08
CA ALA A 158 1.21 -9.07 -2.48
C ALA A 158 0.11 -9.20 -3.54
N SER A 159 -0.02 -10.34 -4.25
CA SER A 159 -0.72 -10.28 -5.51
C SER A 159 -1.49 -11.50 -6.07
N PRO A 160 -2.11 -12.38 -5.33
CA PRO A 160 -2.97 -13.38 -5.98
C PRO A 160 -4.24 -12.77 -6.59
N VAL A 161 -4.71 -11.62 -6.08
CA VAL A 161 -5.95 -10.96 -6.55
C VAL A 161 -5.71 -9.81 -7.53
N ASP A 162 -4.51 -9.21 -7.55
CA ASP A 162 -4.22 -8.06 -8.39
C ASP A 162 -4.35 -8.33 -9.89
N PRO A 163 -3.82 -9.44 -10.47
CA PRO A 163 -3.98 -9.75 -11.88
C PRO A 163 -5.45 -9.92 -12.30
N TRP A 164 -6.29 -10.45 -11.43
CA TRP A 164 -7.74 -10.56 -11.68
C TRP A 164 -8.38 -9.18 -11.77
N GLY A 165 -8.01 -8.27 -10.85
CA GLY A 165 -8.49 -6.90 -10.84
C GLY A 165 -8.09 -6.12 -12.06
N PHE A 166 -6.86 -6.26 -12.51
CA PHE A 166 -6.37 -5.60 -13.71
C PHE A 166 -7.09 -6.09 -14.97
N ASN A 167 -7.27 -7.41 -15.11
CA ASN A 167 -8.03 -7.97 -16.22
C ASN A 167 -9.49 -7.51 -16.23
N PHE A 168 -10.11 -7.45 -15.04
CA PHE A 168 -11.48 -6.96 -14.91
C PHE A 168 -11.62 -5.50 -15.34
N ALA A 169 -10.68 -4.63 -14.94
CA ALA A 169 -10.67 -3.22 -15.32
C ALA A 169 -10.42 -3.03 -16.83
N LEU A 170 -9.38 -3.69 -17.37
CA LEU A 170 -9.05 -3.62 -18.80
C LEU A 170 -10.18 -4.18 -19.68
N ALA A 171 -10.83 -5.27 -19.27
CA ALA A 171 -11.97 -5.84 -19.99
C ALA A 171 -13.19 -4.91 -20.05
N ARG A 172 -13.32 -3.99 -19.08
CA ARG A 172 -14.33 -2.92 -19.08
C ARG A 172 -13.88 -1.68 -19.89
N GLY A 173 -12.73 -1.72 -20.51
CA GLY A 173 -12.17 -0.58 -21.24
C GLY A 173 -11.61 0.52 -20.36
N TRP A 174 -11.31 0.23 -19.07
CA TRP A 174 -10.65 1.18 -18.17
C TRP A 174 -9.14 1.16 -18.38
N GLY A 175 -8.48 2.31 -18.19
CA GLY A 175 -7.05 2.36 -17.94
C GLY A 175 -6.74 1.99 -16.48
N ILE A 176 -5.47 1.67 -16.23
CA ILE A 176 -4.99 1.39 -14.87
C ILE A 176 -3.69 2.18 -14.65
N ALA A 177 -3.58 2.88 -13.52
CA ALA A 177 -2.36 3.54 -13.08
C ALA A 177 -1.90 2.89 -11.77
N ILE A 178 -0.65 2.43 -11.72
CA ILE A 178 -0.09 1.68 -10.59
C ILE A 178 1.18 2.41 -10.13
N PRO A 179 1.09 3.31 -9.12
CA PRO A 179 2.23 4.07 -8.64
C PRO A 179 3.14 3.25 -7.73
N ASP A 180 4.44 3.53 -7.77
CA ASP A 180 5.44 3.10 -6.79
C ASP A 180 5.29 3.97 -5.53
N HIS A 181 4.21 3.76 -4.78
CA HIS A 181 3.75 4.68 -3.74
C HIS A 181 4.64 4.75 -2.48
N LEU A 182 5.62 3.87 -2.35
CA LEU A 182 6.60 3.97 -1.27
C LEU A 182 7.75 4.97 -1.56
N GLY A 183 7.72 5.62 -2.74
CA GLY A 183 8.69 6.61 -3.16
C GLY A 183 10.09 6.05 -3.42
N GLU A 184 11.04 6.93 -3.76
CA GLU A 184 12.40 6.55 -4.18
C GLU A 184 13.26 5.90 -3.08
N LYS A 185 12.89 6.07 -1.81
CA LYS A 185 13.55 5.43 -0.66
C LYS A 185 12.86 4.14 -0.22
N THR A 186 11.76 3.76 -0.86
CA THR A 186 10.91 2.65 -0.40
C THR A 186 10.59 2.80 1.09
N ALA A 187 10.02 3.96 1.45
CA ALA A 187 9.72 4.33 2.82
C ALA A 187 8.35 3.77 3.24
N TYR A 188 8.30 2.48 3.55
CA TYR A 188 7.09 1.83 4.01
C TYR A 188 6.54 2.54 5.27
N ALA A 189 5.24 2.72 5.34
CA ALA A 189 4.50 3.48 6.35
C ALA A 189 4.67 5.01 6.32
N ALA A 190 5.42 5.61 5.38
CA ALA A 190 5.38 7.04 5.12
C ALA A 190 4.07 7.42 4.38
N VAL A 191 2.94 7.21 5.06
CA VAL A 191 1.58 7.17 4.48
C VAL A 191 1.18 8.48 3.82
N ARG A 192 1.52 9.63 4.44
CA ARG A 192 1.23 10.94 3.85
C ARG A 192 1.97 11.16 2.53
N MET A 193 3.25 10.82 2.48
CA MET A 193 4.05 10.86 1.26
C MET A 193 3.46 9.91 0.20
N SER A 194 3.11 8.68 0.58
CA SER A 194 2.49 7.72 -0.33
C SER A 194 1.24 8.28 -1.00
N GLY A 195 0.38 8.97 -0.24
CA GLY A 195 -0.80 9.65 -0.79
C GLY A 195 -0.45 10.74 -1.81
N GLN A 196 0.61 11.52 -1.57
CA GLN A 196 1.10 12.54 -2.51
C GLN A 196 1.64 11.89 -3.79
N VAL A 197 2.43 10.81 -3.67
CA VAL A 197 2.94 10.05 -4.83
C VAL A 197 1.80 9.52 -5.70
N VAL A 198 0.73 9.00 -5.08
CA VAL A 198 -0.46 8.54 -5.81
C VAL A 198 -1.10 9.70 -6.60
N LEU A 199 -1.34 10.83 -5.96
CA LEU A 199 -1.99 12.00 -6.57
C LEU A 199 -1.14 12.60 -7.70
N ASP A 200 0.18 12.70 -7.50
CA ASP A 200 1.11 13.20 -8.52
C ASP A 200 1.28 12.21 -9.68
N GLY A 201 1.18 10.90 -9.40
CA GLY A 201 1.11 9.86 -10.42
C GLY A 201 -0.13 9.99 -11.30
N ILE A 202 -1.28 10.40 -10.74
CA ILE A 202 -2.49 10.72 -11.51
C ILE A 202 -2.26 11.98 -12.37
N ARG A 203 -1.66 13.04 -11.81
CA ARG A 203 -1.28 14.24 -12.58
C ARG A 203 -0.38 13.88 -13.75
N ALA A 204 0.64 13.07 -13.52
CA ALA A 204 1.54 12.61 -14.58
C ALA A 204 0.80 11.81 -15.66
N THR A 205 -0.09 10.91 -15.24
CA THR A 205 -0.93 10.12 -16.15
C THR A 205 -1.80 11.02 -17.04
N THR A 206 -2.40 12.07 -16.49
CA THR A 206 -3.23 13.01 -17.26
C THR A 206 -2.43 13.95 -18.16
N ARG A 207 -1.18 14.29 -17.76
CA ARG A 207 -0.30 15.18 -18.52
C ARG A 207 0.49 14.48 -19.62
N PHE A 208 0.65 13.16 -19.54
CA PHE A 208 1.36 12.39 -20.55
C PHE A 208 0.47 12.21 -21.81
N SER A 209 0.63 13.08 -22.78
CA SER A 209 -0.24 13.19 -23.96
C SER A 209 -0.42 11.90 -24.77
N PRO A 210 0.58 10.98 -24.91
CA PRO A 210 0.37 9.73 -25.63
C PRO A 210 -0.76 8.86 -25.09
N LEU A 211 -1.10 8.97 -23.80
CA LEU A 211 -2.20 8.22 -23.19
C LEU A 211 -3.59 8.80 -23.47
N ARG A 212 -3.70 10.07 -23.91
CA ARG A 212 -4.98 10.75 -24.18
C ARG A 212 -5.98 10.70 -23.01
N LEU A 213 -5.49 10.86 -21.74
CA LEU A 213 -6.27 10.70 -20.51
C LEU A 213 -6.47 12.03 -19.74
N ARG A 214 -6.37 13.15 -20.46
CA ARG A 214 -6.33 14.49 -19.84
C ARG A 214 -7.54 14.81 -18.97
N LYS A 215 -8.73 14.34 -19.34
CA LYS A 215 -10.00 14.59 -18.65
C LYS A 215 -10.60 13.34 -18.02
N SER A 216 -9.81 12.29 -17.89
CA SER A 216 -10.26 11.02 -17.32
C SER A 216 -10.78 11.18 -15.91
N LYS A 217 -11.83 10.40 -15.60
CA LYS A 217 -12.26 10.17 -14.22
C LYS A 217 -11.40 9.07 -13.60
N PHE A 218 -11.03 9.24 -12.34
CA PHE A 218 -10.25 8.26 -11.59
C PHE A 218 -11.08 7.66 -10.45
N ALA A 219 -10.96 6.37 -10.23
CA ALA A 219 -11.28 5.72 -8.97
C ALA A 219 -9.99 5.24 -8.31
N LEU A 220 -9.86 5.40 -7.00
CA LEU A 220 -8.73 4.89 -6.24
C LEU A 220 -9.10 3.53 -5.65
N SER A 221 -8.15 2.59 -5.60
CA SER A 221 -8.37 1.31 -4.89
C SER A 221 -7.06 0.75 -4.37
N GLY A 222 -7.10 0.19 -3.16
CA GLY A 222 -5.99 -0.53 -2.57
C GLY A 222 -6.41 -1.31 -1.34
N TYR A 223 -5.65 -2.34 -1.02
CA TYR A 223 -5.85 -3.19 0.14
C TYR A 223 -4.66 -3.12 1.10
N SER A 224 -4.89 -3.19 2.42
CA SER A 224 -3.85 -3.26 3.45
C SER A 224 -2.81 -2.12 3.29
N GLY A 225 -1.54 -2.44 3.06
CA GLY A 225 -0.48 -1.44 2.79
C GLY A 225 -0.78 -0.55 1.59
N GLY A 226 -1.36 -1.09 0.51
CA GLY A 226 -1.87 -0.31 -0.61
C GLY A 226 -3.08 0.55 -0.22
N GLY A 227 -3.93 0.02 0.65
CA GLY A 227 -5.06 0.75 1.23
C GLY A 227 -4.63 1.98 2.04
N MET A 228 -3.48 1.94 2.73
CA MET A 228 -2.93 3.13 3.40
C MET A 228 -2.64 4.25 2.40
N ALA A 229 -2.00 3.94 1.27
CA ALA A 229 -1.70 4.92 0.24
C ALA A 229 -2.99 5.45 -0.44
N THR A 230 -3.97 4.56 -0.69
CA THR A 230 -5.30 4.92 -1.20
C THR A 230 -6.02 5.86 -0.26
N GLY A 231 -6.07 5.51 1.02
CA GLY A 231 -6.74 6.31 2.04
C GLY A 231 -6.09 7.69 2.20
N ALA A 232 -4.77 7.76 2.22
CA ALA A 232 -4.05 9.03 2.26
C ALA A 232 -4.30 9.88 1.02
N ALA A 233 -4.24 9.30 -0.18
CA ALA A 233 -4.53 10.01 -1.43
C ALA A 233 -5.97 10.57 -1.44
N SER A 234 -6.95 9.75 -1.05
CA SER A 234 -8.35 10.16 -0.94
C SER A 234 -8.53 11.31 0.07
N THR A 235 -7.86 11.22 1.22
CA THR A 235 -7.90 12.23 2.27
C THR A 235 -7.28 13.54 1.83
N LEU A 236 -6.12 13.50 1.18
CA LEU A 236 -5.34 14.67 0.77
C LEU A 236 -5.86 15.34 -0.50
N GLN A 237 -6.65 14.65 -1.32
CA GLN A 237 -7.01 15.10 -2.67
C GLN A 237 -7.55 16.53 -2.69
N ALA A 238 -8.50 16.87 -1.82
CA ALA A 238 -9.15 18.18 -1.84
C ALA A 238 -8.21 19.37 -1.54
N THR A 239 -7.12 19.13 -0.81
CA THR A 239 -6.16 20.17 -0.42
C THR A 239 -4.87 20.13 -1.24
N TYR A 240 -4.42 18.94 -1.64
CA TYR A 240 -3.15 18.75 -2.35
C TYR A 240 -3.31 18.70 -3.87
N ALA A 241 -4.38 18.11 -4.37
CA ALA A 241 -4.63 17.95 -5.81
C ALA A 241 -6.12 18.17 -6.16
N PRO A 242 -6.68 19.36 -5.87
CA PRO A 242 -8.13 19.62 -6.05
C PRO A 242 -8.59 19.51 -7.49
N GLU A 243 -7.69 19.66 -8.46
CA GLU A 243 -7.98 19.56 -9.89
C GLU A 243 -8.11 18.12 -10.38
N VAL A 244 -7.68 17.12 -9.61
CA VAL A 244 -7.77 15.70 -9.98
C VAL A 244 -9.20 15.19 -9.80
N ASN A 245 -9.77 14.64 -10.87
CA ASN A 245 -11.16 14.18 -10.87
C ASN A 245 -11.29 12.76 -10.30
N ILE A 246 -11.39 12.64 -8.98
CA ILE A 246 -11.61 11.37 -8.28
C ILE A 246 -13.12 11.17 -8.04
N VAL A 247 -13.71 10.15 -8.64
CA VAL A 247 -15.13 9.82 -8.52
C VAL A 247 -15.47 8.91 -7.34
N GLY A 248 -14.47 8.30 -6.72
CA GLY A 248 -14.63 7.47 -5.54
C GLY A 248 -13.32 6.76 -5.15
N SER A 249 -13.26 6.26 -3.94
CA SER A 249 -12.12 5.49 -3.43
C SER A 249 -12.58 4.24 -2.68
N VAL A 250 -11.86 3.14 -2.90
CA VAL A 250 -12.07 1.85 -2.25
C VAL A 250 -10.93 1.58 -1.28
N TRP A 251 -11.25 1.38 -0.02
CA TRP A 251 -10.30 1.10 1.05
C TRP A 251 -10.55 -0.29 1.60
N GLY A 252 -9.64 -1.21 1.40
CA GLY A 252 -9.79 -2.58 1.89
C GLY A 252 -8.79 -2.88 3.01
N GLY A 253 -9.26 -3.34 4.17
CA GLY A 253 -8.42 -3.79 5.28
C GLY A 253 -7.35 -2.77 5.70
N VAL A 254 -7.70 -1.49 5.86
CA VAL A 254 -6.73 -0.39 6.00
C VAL A 254 -6.34 -0.14 7.44
N PRO A 255 -5.05 -0.24 7.81
CA PRO A 255 -4.56 0.24 9.11
C PRO A 255 -4.55 1.77 9.12
N THR A 256 -5.61 2.38 9.65
CA THR A 256 -5.78 3.85 9.65
C THR A 256 -4.96 4.56 10.71
N ASN A 257 -4.47 3.84 11.73
CA ASN A 257 -3.71 4.40 12.86
C ASN A 257 -2.46 3.56 13.12
N LEU A 258 -1.28 4.10 12.82
CA LEU A 258 -0.01 3.39 12.96
C LEU A 258 0.34 3.08 14.43
N THR A 259 -0.04 3.94 15.38
CA THR A 259 0.19 3.68 16.81
C THR A 259 -0.60 2.44 17.26
N GLN A 260 -1.89 2.37 16.92
CA GLN A 260 -2.71 1.21 17.26
C GLN A 260 -2.31 -0.05 16.49
N MET A 261 -1.79 0.09 15.27
CA MET A 261 -1.22 -1.06 14.54
C MET A 261 -0.02 -1.65 15.29
N ALA A 262 0.85 -0.80 15.83
CA ALA A 262 1.98 -1.25 16.65
C ALA A 262 1.51 -1.99 17.90
N GLU A 263 0.43 -1.53 18.55
CA GLU A 263 -0.18 -2.21 19.71
C GLU A 263 -0.78 -3.57 19.32
N VAL A 264 -1.47 -3.67 18.17
CA VAL A 264 -2.10 -4.93 17.70
C VAL A 264 -1.04 -5.99 17.36
N ILE A 265 0.02 -5.60 16.65
CA ILE A 265 1.10 -6.54 16.26
C ILE A 265 1.98 -6.90 17.45
N GLY A 266 1.89 -6.13 18.53
CA GLY A 266 2.47 -6.43 19.82
C GLY A 266 3.88 -5.92 20.03
N THR A 267 4.06 -5.23 21.15
CA THR A 267 5.38 -4.87 21.65
C THR A 267 6.00 -6.01 22.46
N ASP A 268 5.19 -6.80 23.15
CA ASP A 268 5.62 -7.68 24.22
C ASP A 268 5.67 -9.17 23.85
N ASN A 269 4.85 -9.60 22.90
CA ASN A 269 4.78 -11.00 22.47
C ASN A 269 5.23 -11.17 21.01
N SER A 270 5.75 -12.35 20.68
CA SER A 270 6.03 -12.67 19.28
C SER A 270 4.73 -12.73 18.48
N HIS A 271 4.71 -12.07 17.33
CA HIS A 271 3.56 -12.05 16.43
C HIS A 271 4.00 -12.48 15.02
N PRO A 272 3.24 -13.32 14.31
CA PRO A 272 3.62 -13.77 12.97
C PRO A 272 3.90 -12.62 11.98
N ALA A 273 3.20 -11.50 12.14
CA ALA A 273 3.36 -10.32 11.30
C ALA A 273 4.29 -9.25 11.90
N PHE A 274 5.08 -9.54 12.94
CA PHE A 274 6.03 -8.59 13.54
C PHE A 274 6.96 -7.95 12.50
N GLY A 275 7.34 -8.71 11.47
CA GLY A 275 8.15 -8.19 10.38
C GLY A 275 7.56 -6.93 9.72
N LEU A 276 6.24 -6.84 9.59
CA LEU A 276 5.58 -5.65 9.03
C LEU A 276 5.74 -4.43 9.94
N ALA A 277 5.61 -4.58 11.25
CA ALA A 277 5.82 -3.48 12.21
C ALA A 277 7.26 -3.01 12.21
N MET A 278 8.22 -3.93 12.20
CA MET A 278 9.65 -3.63 12.11
C MET A 278 9.98 -2.90 10.80
N ALA A 279 9.51 -3.40 9.67
CA ALA A 279 9.72 -2.76 8.37
C ALA A 279 9.05 -1.37 8.28
N ALA A 280 7.86 -1.19 8.86
CA ALA A 280 7.19 0.11 8.93
C ALA A 280 8.01 1.12 9.74
N SER A 281 8.56 0.71 10.88
CA SER A 281 9.44 1.54 11.71
C SER A 281 10.70 1.94 10.95
N LEU A 282 11.36 1.00 10.27
CA LEU A 282 12.55 1.25 9.45
C LEU A 282 12.25 2.11 8.22
N GLY A 283 11.07 1.94 7.62
CA GLY A 283 10.62 2.76 6.50
C GLY A 283 10.37 4.22 6.92
N LEU A 284 9.77 4.42 8.09
CA LEU A 284 9.63 5.76 8.67
C LEU A 284 10.98 6.38 9.02
N GLU A 285 11.94 5.62 9.55
CA GLU A 285 13.31 6.12 9.81
C GLU A 285 13.97 6.66 8.54
N ARG A 286 13.72 6.08 7.37
CA ARG A 286 14.26 6.57 6.09
C ARG A 286 13.80 8.00 5.75
N GLU A 287 12.59 8.36 6.16
CA GLU A 287 12.03 9.69 5.95
C GLU A 287 12.26 10.62 7.15
N TYR A 288 12.27 10.10 8.36
CA TYR A 288 12.34 10.85 9.61
C TYR A 288 13.51 10.38 10.50
N PRO A 289 14.77 10.36 9.99
CA PRO A 289 15.89 9.75 10.74
C PRO A 289 16.27 10.49 12.03
N LYS A 290 15.86 11.76 12.17
CA LYS A 290 16.11 12.54 13.38
C LYS A 290 15.02 12.34 14.42
N GLU A 291 13.77 12.32 14.00
CA GLU A 291 12.59 12.19 14.84
C GLU A 291 12.32 10.72 15.24
N LEU A 292 12.77 9.79 14.41
CA LEU A 292 12.60 8.35 14.57
C LEU A 292 13.91 7.60 14.33
N PRO A 293 14.93 7.75 15.20
CA PRO A 293 16.21 7.07 15.04
C PRO A 293 16.13 5.58 15.49
N ILE A 294 15.26 4.80 14.85
CA ILE A 294 14.97 3.39 15.18
C ILE A 294 16.26 2.58 15.37
N SER A 295 17.18 2.72 14.41
CA SER A 295 18.42 1.95 14.38
C SER A 295 19.29 2.14 15.62
N SER A 296 19.27 3.31 16.25
CA SER A 296 20.02 3.60 17.45
C SER A 296 19.47 2.89 18.69
N HIS A 297 18.19 2.52 18.67
CA HIS A 297 17.48 1.82 19.75
C HIS A 297 17.44 0.30 19.55
N LEU A 298 18.01 -0.23 18.46
CA LEU A 298 18.09 -1.66 18.22
C LEU A 298 19.30 -2.27 18.97
N ASN A 299 19.08 -3.46 19.53
CA ASN A 299 20.16 -4.32 20.01
C ASN A 299 20.82 -5.06 18.84
N TRP A 300 21.78 -5.96 19.12
CA TRP A 300 22.48 -6.70 18.06
C TRP A 300 21.53 -7.51 17.16
N LEU A 301 20.55 -8.22 17.74
CA LEU A 301 19.57 -8.97 16.98
C LEU A 301 18.70 -8.05 16.10
N GLY A 302 18.31 -6.89 16.63
CA GLY A 302 17.58 -5.88 15.89
C GLY A 302 18.37 -5.31 14.73
N LEU A 303 19.66 -5.04 14.89
CA LEU A 303 20.54 -4.58 13.82
C LEU A 303 20.73 -5.63 12.72
N GLN A 304 20.86 -6.91 13.10
CA GLN A 304 20.88 -8.00 12.11
C GLN A 304 19.54 -8.11 11.37
N THR A 305 18.42 -8.06 12.09
CA THR A 305 17.08 -8.10 11.49
C THR A 305 16.90 -6.93 10.52
N ARG A 306 17.33 -5.72 10.90
CA ARG A 306 17.34 -4.54 10.02
C ARG A 306 18.16 -4.78 8.75
N ALA A 307 19.36 -5.33 8.88
CA ALA A 307 20.23 -5.62 7.73
C ALA A 307 19.58 -6.62 6.75
N GLN A 308 18.93 -7.66 7.27
CA GLN A 308 18.20 -8.64 6.46
C GLN A 308 16.97 -8.03 5.76
N MET A 309 16.29 -7.08 6.43
CA MET A 309 15.11 -6.42 5.88
C MET A 309 15.44 -5.29 4.91
N ALA A 310 16.66 -4.81 4.90
CA ALA A 310 17.04 -3.57 4.24
C ALA A 310 16.69 -3.45 2.75
N ASN A 311 16.57 -4.57 2.03
CA ASN A 311 16.13 -4.64 0.62
C ASN A 311 15.06 -5.73 0.41
N ALA A 312 14.30 -6.03 1.45
CA ALA A 312 13.35 -7.14 1.46
C ALA A 312 11.99 -6.74 0.90
N CYS A 313 11.35 -7.68 0.22
CA CYS A 313 9.94 -7.62 -0.19
C CYS A 313 9.04 -8.19 0.93
N THR A 314 7.72 -8.09 0.78
CA THR A 314 6.74 -8.46 1.82
C THR A 314 6.96 -9.86 2.39
N ASN A 315 7.18 -10.86 1.54
CA ASN A 315 7.40 -12.24 1.97
C ASN A 315 8.67 -12.42 2.79
N GLU A 316 9.75 -11.78 2.36
CA GLU A 316 11.04 -11.81 3.05
C GLU A 316 10.95 -11.10 4.39
N ILE A 317 10.25 -9.96 4.46
CA ILE A 317 9.98 -9.22 5.70
C ILE A 317 9.22 -10.08 6.70
N LEU A 318 8.16 -10.77 6.24
CA LEU A 318 7.39 -11.69 7.08
C LEU A 318 8.26 -12.84 7.58
N ALA A 319 9.05 -13.46 6.71
CA ALA A 319 9.94 -14.57 7.07
C ALA A 319 11.02 -14.13 8.06
N VAL A 320 11.68 -12.98 7.82
CA VAL A 320 12.74 -12.43 8.70
C VAL A 320 12.16 -12.04 10.06
N GLY A 321 10.94 -11.50 10.10
CA GLY A 321 10.28 -11.08 11.34
C GLY A 321 9.57 -12.19 12.09
N PHE A 322 9.33 -13.34 11.47
CA PHE A 322 8.57 -14.43 12.07
C PHE A 322 9.16 -14.88 13.42
N GLY A 323 8.31 -15.02 14.43
CA GLY A 323 8.70 -15.45 15.77
C GLY A 323 9.48 -14.39 16.59
N LYS A 324 9.66 -13.18 16.07
CA LYS A 324 10.29 -12.07 16.80
C LYS A 324 9.26 -11.14 17.42
N SER A 325 9.72 -10.34 18.36
CA SER A 325 8.96 -9.24 18.98
C SER A 325 9.84 -8.00 19.11
N ALA A 326 9.21 -6.86 19.41
CA ALA A 326 9.95 -5.63 19.65
C ALA A 326 10.91 -5.77 20.85
N GLN A 327 10.51 -6.45 21.93
CA GLN A 327 11.37 -6.72 23.10
C GLN A 327 12.64 -7.50 22.73
N MET A 328 12.55 -8.44 21.79
CA MET A 328 13.72 -9.22 21.35
C MET A 328 14.73 -8.39 20.58
N VAL A 329 14.30 -7.37 19.83
CA VAL A 329 15.14 -6.62 18.88
C VAL A 329 15.53 -5.21 19.38
N ALA A 330 14.82 -4.66 20.37
CA ALA A 330 15.11 -3.33 20.92
C ALA A 330 16.00 -3.38 22.16
N LYS A 331 16.76 -2.32 22.42
CA LYS A 331 17.47 -2.08 23.69
C LYS A 331 16.52 -1.54 24.74
N ASN A 332 15.61 -0.65 24.32
CA ASN A 332 14.59 -0.01 25.15
C ASN A 332 13.48 0.54 24.24
N PHE A 333 12.41 1.03 24.86
CA PHE A 333 11.24 1.61 24.19
C PHE A 333 11.05 3.09 24.48
N ASP A 334 12.04 3.78 25.03
CA ASP A 334 11.93 5.19 25.47
C ASP A 334 11.50 6.09 24.31
N MET A 335 11.98 5.79 23.11
CA MET A 335 11.64 6.49 21.89
C MET A 335 10.13 6.49 21.60
N LEU A 336 9.39 5.40 21.90
CA LEU A 336 7.95 5.32 21.56
C LEU A 336 7.12 6.36 22.32
N ASN A 337 7.63 6.84 23.45
CA ASN A 337 6.99 7.87 24.27
C ASN A 337 7.44 9.30 23.91
N ALA A 338 8.47 9.45 23.07
CA ALA A 338 8.97 10.76 22.67
C ALA A 338 7.91 11.56 21.89
N PRO A 339 7.74 12.86 22.15
CA PRO A 339 6.78 13.71 21.45
C PRO A 339 6.99 13.72 19.92
N GLU A 340 8.26 13.69 19.48
CA GLU A 340 8.67 13.66 18.07
C GLU A 340 8.18 12.41 17.37
N THR A 341 8.35 11.24 18.00
CA THR A 341 7.84 9.95 17.53
C THR A 341 6.33 9.98 17.37
N ARG A 342 5.62 10.42 18.41
CA ARG A 342 4.15 10.52 18.37
C ARG A 342 3.68 11.46 17.27
N LYS A 343 4.37 12.57 17.05
CA LYS A 343 4.09 13.50 15.95
C LYS A 343 4.25 12.82 14.59
N VAL A 344 5.33 12.08 14.36
CA VAL A 344 5.55 11.37 13.09
C VAL A 344 4.49 10.29 12.87
N LEU A 345 4.16 9.51 13.90
CA LEU A 345 3.10 8.50 13.80
C LEU A 345 1.74 9.14 13.49
N ALA A 346 1.41 10.26 14.13
CA ALA A 346 0.17 10.99 13.86
C ALA A 346 0.12 11.55 12.42
N LEU A 347 1.22 12.13 11.93
CA LEU A 347 1.32 12.64 10.55
C LEU A 347 1.11 11.56 9.49
N ASN A 348 1.47 10.31 9.82
CA ASN A 348 1.37 9.16 8.93
C ASN A 348 0.18 8.24 9.28
N SER A 349 -0.72 8.68 10.13
CA SER A 349 -1.98 7.99 10.47
C SER A 349 -3.17 8.69 9.84
N ILE A 350 -3.89 8.03 8.95
CA ILE A 350 -5.09 8.60 8.29
C ILE A 350 -6.11 9.06 9.34
N ALA A 351 -6.23 8.29 10.43
CA ALA A 351 -7.11 8.62 11.56
C ALA A 351 -6.80 9.99 12.19
N SER A 352 -5.55 10.47 12.10
CA SER A 352 -5.08 11.72 12.70
C SER A 352 -4.90 12.86 11.70
N MET A 353 -4.98 12.59 10.39
CA MET A 353 -4.90 13.64 9.37
C MET A 353 -6.07 14.61 9.52
N PRO A 354 -5.83 15.92 9.50
CA PRO A 354 -6.91 16.91 9.61
C PRO A 354 -7.82 16.94 8.38
N GLU A 355 -7.30 16.54 7.23
CA GLU A 355 -8.03 16.50 5.97
C GLU A 355 -9.10 15.39 5.99
N ILE A 356 -10.12 15.55 5.16
CA ILE A 356 -11.25 14.62 5.01
C ILE A 356 -11.42 14.30 3.53
N ALA A 357 -11.59 13.02 3.21
CA ALA A 357 -11.93 12.60 1.85
C ALA A 357 -13.23 13.26 1.39
N LYS A 358 -13.21 13.90 0.23
CA LYS A 358 -14.40 14.52 -0.38
C LYS A 358 -15.09 13.57 -1.36
N ALA A 359 -14.32 12.78 -2.09
CA ALA A 359 -14.87 11.72 -2.93
C ALA A 359 -15.52 10.62 -2.06
N PRO A 360 -16.58 9.95 -2.56
CA PRO A 360 -17.20 8.84 -1.86
C PRO A 360 -16.22 7.74 -1.51
N VAL A 361 -16.40 7.10 -0.37
CA VAL A 361 -15.57 6.00 0.13
C VAL A 361 -16.38 4.73 0.23
N PHE A 362 -15.87 3.65 -0.38
CA PHE A 362 -16.27 2.28 -0.09
C PHE A 362 -15.16 1.65 0.77
N GLU A 363 -15.49 1.23 1.96
CA GLU A 363 -14.57 0.56 2.87
C GLU A 363 -15.03 -0.87 3.10
N PHE A 364 -14.06 -1.83 3.16
CA PHE A 364 -14.38 -3.21 3.50
C PHE A 364 -13.26 -3.88 4.30
N HIS A 365 -13.65 -4.71 5.26
CA HIS A 365 -12.73 -5.41 6.16
C HIS A 365 -13.30 -6.72 6.70
N SER A 366 -12.46 -7.56 7.31
CA SER A 366 -12.90 -8.64 8.19
C SER A 366 -13.23 -8.07 9.58
N PRO A 367 -14.35 -8.43 10.21
CA PRO A 367 -14.68 -7.98 11.57
C PRO A 367 -13.71 -8.56 12.63
N THR A 368 -13.02 -9.63 12.29
CA THR A 368 -12.05 -10.33 13.15
C THR A 368 -10.62 -10.23 12.61
N ASP A 369 -10.31 -9.14 11.91
CA ASP A 369 -9.00 -8.90 11.31
C ASP A 369 -7.90 -8.86 12.39
N PRO A 370 -6.88 -9.74 12.32
CA PRO A 370 -5.83 -9.80 13.34
C PRO A 370 -4.70 -8.78 13.10
N LEU A 371 -4.70 -8.07 11.96
CA LEU A 371 -3.59 -7.18 11.58
C LEU A 371 -3.92 -5.70 11.73
N ILE A 372 -5.21 -5.34 11.73
CA ILE A 372 -5.64 -3.95 11.80
C ILE A 372 -6.54 -3.69 13.01
N SER A 373 -6.54 -2.46 13.52
CA SER A 373 -7.53 -2.03 14.51
C SER A 373 -8.84 -1.68 13.82
N VAL A 374 -9.79 -2.61 13.77
CA VAL A 374 -11.15 -2.38 13.25
C VAL A 374 -11.80 -1.20 13.98
N LYS A 375 -11.58 -1.07 15.31
CA LYS A 375 -12.07 0.06 16.10
C LYS A 375 -11.56 1.42 15.57
N SER A 376 -10.28 1.50 15.19
CA SER A 376 -9.70 2.73 14.62
C SER A 376 -10.26 3.03 13.23
N LEU A 377 -10.42 2.00 12.42
CA LEU A 377 -11.01 2.09 11.10
C LEU A 377 -12.44 2.62 11.18
N ASP A 378 -13.29 2.03 12.03
CA ASP A 378 -14.67 2.48 12.27
C ASP A 378 -14.74 3.92 12.76
N ALA A 379 -13.85 4.31 13.67
CA ALA A 379 -13.77 5.69 14.15
C ALA A 379 -13.42 6.67 13.02
N THR A 380 -12.52 6.26 12.12
CA THR A 380 -12.15 7.05 10.94
C THR A 380 -13.33 7.20 9.99
N MET A 381 -14.06 6.13 9.69
CA MET A 381 -15.24 6.17 8.82
C MET A 381 -16.36 7.02 9.43
N LYS A 382 -16.62 6.88 10.73
CA LYS A 382 -17.58 7.75 11.45
C LYS A 382 -17.20 9.22 11.40
N ARG A 383 -15.89 9.54 11.51
CA ARG A 383 -15.40 10.93 11.34
C ARG A 383 -15.72 11.47 9.95
N TYR A 384 -15.50 10.66 8.91
CA TYR A 384 -15.80 11.05 7.52
C TYR A 384 -17.28 11.23 7.28
N CYS A 385 -18.12 10.32 7.78
CA CYS A 385 -19.58 10.46 7.74
C CYS A 385 -20.03 11.79 8.35
N ARG A 386 -19.54 12.11 9.57
CA ARG A 386 -19.88 13.40 10.23
C ARG A 386 -19.43 14.62 9.47
N ALA A 387 -18.36 14.51 8.69
CA ALA A 387 -17.87 15.57 7.81
C ALA A 387 -18.58 15.64 6.45
N GLY A 388 -19.62 14.81 6.22
CA GLY A 388 -20.43 14.80 5.02
C GLY A 388 -19.93 13.90 3.88
N THR A 389 -18.84 13.16 4.07
CA THR A 389 -18.40 12.17 3.09
C THR A 389 -19.41 11.02 2.99
N LYS A 390 -19.78 10.64 1.78
CA LYS A 390 -20.61 9.44 1.55
C LYS A 390 -19.75 8.20 1.74
N VAL A 391 -19.92 7.50 2.85
CA VAL A 391 -19.22 6.25 3.17
C VAL A 391 -20.19 5.08 3.06
N TYR A 392 -19.73 4.02 2.37
CA TYR A 392 -20.37 2.70 2.44
C TYR A 392 -19.36 1.73 3.04
N GLN A 393 -19.62 1.27 4.25
CA GLN A 393 -18.75 0.34 4.98
C GLN A 393 -19.33 -1.07 4.91
N LEU A 394 -18.50 -2.04 4.49
CA LEU A 394 -18.85 -3.45 4.35
C LEU A 394 -18.01 -4.31 5.29
N SER A 395 -18.61 -4.82 6.36
CA SER A 395 -18.05 -5.92 7.14
C SER A 395 -18.23 -7.21 6.36
N THR A 396 -17.15 -7.84 5.93
CA THR A 396 -17.19 -9.08 5.14
C THR A 396 -17.39 -10.30 6.05
N PRO A 397 -17.95 -11.42 5.54
CA PRO A 397 -18.01 -12.69 6.30
C PRO A 397 -16.65 -13.40 6.39
N ALA A 398 -15.58 -12.79 5.89
CA ALA A 398 -14.24 -13.37 5.91
C ALA A 398 -13.68 -13.43 7.34
N PRO A 399 -13.02 -14.55 7.74
CA PRO A 399 -12.55 -14.73 9.11
C PRO A 399 -11.24 -13.97 9.41
N GLU A 400 -10.51 -13.49 8.41
CA GLU A 400 -9.20 -12.87 8.60
C GLU A 400 -8.83 -11.89 7.46
N HIS A 401 -7.66 -11.26 7.59
CA HIS A 401 -7.21 -10.16 6.74
C HIS A 401 -7.16 -10.49 5.25
N LEU A 402 -6.49 -11.60 4.85
CA LEU A 402 -6.26 -11.89 3.43
C LEU A 402 -7.51 -12.42 2.73
N SER A 403 -8.33 -13.23 3.41
CA SER A 403 -9.61 -13.70 2.85
C SER A 403 -10.61 -12.56 2.65
N ALA A 404 -10.55 -11.51 3.48
CA ALA A 404 -11.37 -10.32 3.29
C ALA A 404 -11.03 -9.60 1.98
N ALA A 405 -9.77 -9.60 1.54
CA ALA A 405 -9.39 -9.06 0.24
C ALA A 405 -10.12 -9.75 -0.92
N ALA A 406 -10.19 -11.07 -0.89
CA ALA A 406 -10.86 -11.87 -1.92
C ALA A 406 -12.39 -11.66 -1.90
N VAL A 407 -13.01 -11.67 -0.70
CA VAL A 407 -14.47 -11.52 -0.56
C VAL A 407 -14.93 -10.11 -0.94
N GLY A 408 -14.17 -9.08 -0.57
CA GLY A 408 -14.50 -7.68 -0.86
C GLY A 408 -14.23 -7.25 -2.30
N PHE A 409 -13.49 -8.06 -3.07
CA PHE A 409 -13.06 -7.72 -4.41
C PHE A 409 -14.22 -7.37 -5.36
N PHE A 410 -15.16 -8.29 -5.58
CA PHE A 410 -16.27 -8.06 -6.52
C PHE A 410 -17.17 -6.89 -6.11
N PRO A 411 -17.66 -6.79 -4.85
CA PRO A 411 -18.41 -5.62 -4.41
C PRO A 411 -17.68 -4.30 -4.66
N ALA A 412 -16.37 -4.26 -4.41
CA ALA A 412 -15.55 -3.08 -4.62
C ALA A 412 -15.48 -2.65 -6.10
N TYR A 413 -15.25 -3.60 -7.00
CA TYR A 413 -15.17 -3.32 -8.44
C TYR A 413 -16.50 -2.90 -9.05
N GLU A 414 -17.62 -3.53 -8.66
CA GLU A 414 -18.95 -3.12 -9.09
C GLU A 414 -19.31 -1.72 -8.53
N TRP A 415 -18.94 -1.43 -7.29
CA TRP A 415 -19.13 -0.10 -6.73
C TRP A 415 -18.34 0.96 -7.54
N MET A 416 -17.08 0.70 -7.92
CA MET A 416 -16.30 1.61 -8.76
C MET A 416 -16.92 1.80 -10.15
N ALA A 417 -17.43 0.72 -10.77
CA ALA A 417 -18.14 0.81 -12.05
C ALA A 417 -19.34 1.73 -11.98
N ASP A 418 -20.08 1.67 -10.88
CA ASP A 418 -21.22 2.57 -10.61
C ASP A 418 -20.78 4.03 -10.44
N ARG A 419 -19.61 4.28 -9.83
CA ARG A 419 -19.07 5.65 -9.72
C ARG A 419 -18.66 6.19 -11.09
N PHE A 420 -17.99 5.39 -11.93
CA PHE A 420 -17.67 5.80 -13.30
C PHE A 420 -18.91 6.08 -14.13
N ALA A 421 -19.96 5.31 -13.94
CA ALA A 421 -21.27 5.49 -14.60
C ALA A 421 -22.10 6.66 -14.02
N GLY A 422 -21.65 7.33 -12.97
CA GLY A 422 -22.36 8.45 -12.35
C GLY A 422 -23.65 8.05 -11.61
N LYS A 423 -23.80 6.78 -11.23
CA LYS A 423 -24.97 6.31 -10.47
C LYS A 423 -25.00 6.92 -9.06
N PRO A 424 -26.15 6.96 -8.41
CA PRO A 424 -26.29 7.43 -7.02
C PRO A 424 -25.32 6.71 -6.08
N VAL A 425 -24.71 7.47 -5.16
CA VAL A 425 -23.73 6.93 -4.20
C VAL A 425 -24.46 6.29 -3.03
N PRO A 426 -24.35 4.97 -2.82
CA PRO A 426 -24.86 4.34 -1.60
C PRO A 426 -24.04 4.81 -0.39
N SER A 427 -24.71 4.92 0.76
CA SER A 427 -24.07 5.27 2.02
C SER A 427 -24.82 4.60 3.16
N ASN A 428 -24.06 4.06 4.11
CA ASN A 428 -24.60 3.56 5.37
C ASN A 428 -24.08 4.35 6.58
N CYS A 429 -23.69 5.61 6.36
CA CYS A 429 -23.44 6.55 7.43
C CYS A 429 -24.64 6.60 8.38
N ARG A 430 -24.41 6.28 9.66
CA ARG A 430 -25.39 6.52 10.72
C ARG A 430 -25.11 7.91 11.28
N GLY A 431 -26.14 8.76 11.33
CA GLY A 431 -26.07 10.11 11.88
C GLY A 431 -25.63 10.14 13.34
#